data_7bab8b0a82f95a13f22f4368c0d04335
#
_entry.id   7bab8b0a82f95a13f22f4368c0d04335
#
_cell.length_a   1.000
_cell.length_b   1.000
_cell.length_c   1.000
_cell.angle_alpha   90.00
_cell.angle_beta   90.00
_cell.angle_gamma   90.00
#
_symmetry.space_group_name_H-M   'P 1'
#
loop_
_entity.id
_entity.type
_entity.pdbx_description
1 polymer ?
#
loop_
_entity_poly.entity_id
_entity_poly.type
_entity_poly.pdbx_seq_one_letter_code
_entity_poly.pdbx_strand_id
1 'polypeptide(L)'
;MNTSHLEIINMSVRYVWQPKGNNTTVYYRKRIPEDLRRHYNNRDYKVVSTKVKNKQAALAPILKINSAVEQEWQNLRANPDGSILKRAITYLEEEASYDVENHQEFYPGAKREHFESVANKLPYEVYINIQQLSMSNPDYNRHGALMTAIKHHLEPHEYRSIEITLKGKIELYASDYIDTYAELKGLSHDSKQIKDAKRAMTQMTEFLGNRMPHEYKRNDINKFILARLNTGVSTGTVKKYLNLINAVFNKVNDEHEIDYVHRFNKPNIPNLGDDRKERNDFNPEQLNTLRNKLSSSTNTVDHLIMLALDTGMRGGEVLGLASEDIYLDETYPYIRLHQNTHRRLKTKNSTRIIPLIGLALEATQSLDLTQEWLFPHYLSEDKKSFKHTNASNVINKRIKKLLDDSKAPTAYSFRHTMQTRLRNVECPADIRKEICGWSGEISERYGSPTDVKKKANYMQETLTNYC
;
A
#
# COMPACT_ATOMS: atom_id res chain seq x y z
N MET A 1 -29.56 -38.53 3.65
CA MET A 1 -28.95 -37.18 3.71
C MET A 1 -27.56 -37.28 3.10
N ASN A 2 -27.36 -36.63 1.94
CA ASN A 2 -26.13 -36.76 1.16
C ASN A 2 -24.91 -36.29 1.94
N THR A 3 -23.84 -37.05 1.89
CA THR A 3 -22.51 -36.75 2.50
C THR A 3 -22.01 -35.32 2.17
N SER A 4 -22.34 -34.80 1.00
CA SER A 4 -22.02 -33.41 0.59
C SER A 4 -22.70 -32.33 1.43
N HIS A 5 -23.92 -32.55 1.93
CA HIS A 5 -24.63 -31.57 2.78
C HIS A 5 -24.06 -31.49 4.20
N LEU A 6 -23.60 -32.62 4.76
CA LEU A 6 -22.97 -32.67 6.07
C LEU A 6 -21.57 -32.04 6.06
N GLU A 7 -20.81 -32.21 4.99
CA GLU A 7 -19.53 -31.52 4.80
C GLU A 7 -19.68 -30.01 4.66
N ILE A 8 -20.68 -29.55 3.91
CA ILE A 8 -21.01 -28.12 3.75
C ILE A 8 -21.39 -27.48 5.09
N ILE A 9 -22.21 -28.16 5.90
CA ILE A 9 -22.62 -27.67 7.22
C ILE A 9 -21.42 -27.64 8.19
N ASN A 10 -20.58 -28.65 8.19
CA ASN A 10 -19.39 -28.70 9.06
C ASN A 10 -18.33 -27.65 8.67
N MET A 11 -18.11 -27.40 7.39
CA MET A 11 -17.20 -26.35 6.93
C MET A 11 -17.74 -24.94 7.28
N SER A 12 -19.03 -24.69 7.10
CA SER A 12 -19.62 -23.39 7.34
C SER A 12 -19.58 -22.98 8.81
N VAL A 13 -19.78 -23.91 9.73
CA VAL A 13 -19.68 -23.66 11.19
C VAL A 13 -18.23 -23.41 11.61
N ARG A 14 -17.25 -24.05 10.96
CA ARG A 14 -15.84 -24.00 11.36
C ARG A 14 -15.13 -22.69 11.03
N TYR A 15 -15.54 -22.00 9.97
CA TYR A 15 -14.85 -20.81 9.46
C TYR A 15 -15.64 -19.51 9.60
N VAL A 16 -16.82 -19.57 10.23
CA VAL A 16 -17.63 -18.37 10.52
C VAL A 16 -17.12 -17.69 11.77
N TRP A 17 -16.76 -16.43 11.67
CA TRP A 17 -16.40 -15.60 12.81
C TRP A 17 -17.17 -14.27 12.78
N GLN A 18 -17.69 -13.87 13.92
CA GLN A 18 -18.40 -12.62 14.07
C GLN A 18 -17.97 -11.94 15.38
N PRO A 19 -17.47 -10.69 15.34
CA PRO A 19 -17.15 -9.95 16.57
C PRO A 19 -18.35 -9.84 17.50
N LYS A 20 -18.10 -9.77 18.81
CA LYS A 20 -19.16 -9.49 19.80
C LYS A 20 -19.71 -8.09 19.57
N GLY A 21 -21.03 -7.94 19.53
CA GLY A 21 -21.74 -6.67 19.33
C GLY A 21 -22.97 -6.85 18.44
N ASN A 22 -23.93 -5.92 18.56
CA ASN A 22 -25.13 -5.95 17.76
C ASN A 22 -24.81 -5.51 16.32
N ASN A 23 -25.35 -6.25 15.33
CA ASN A 23 -25.31 -5.91 13.91
C ASN A 23 -23.90 -5.86 13.29
N THR A 24 -22.97 -6.70 13.75
CA THR A 24 -21.61 -6.79 13.22
C THR A 24 -21.54 -7.64 11.95
N THR A 25 -20.59 -7.32 11.07
CA THR A 25 -20.35 -8.10 9.85
C THR A 25 -19.83 -9.49 10.19
N VAL A 26 -20.26 -10.50 9.44
CA VAL A 26 -19.74 -11.87 9.50
C VAL A 26 -18.45 -11.95 8.67
N TYR A 27 -17.46 -12.64 9.20
CA TYR A 27 -16.16 -12.84 8.55
C TYR A 27 -15.90 -14.34 8.36
N TYR A 28 -15.21 -14.67 7.27
CA TYR A 28 -14.49 -15.90 7.13
C TYR A 28 -13.20 -15.80 7.94
N ARG A 29 -12.89 -16.81 8.77
CA ARG A 29 -11.66 -16.89 9.56
C ARG A 29 -11.11 -18.30 9.53
N LYS A 30 -9.91 -18.48 8.96
CA LYS A 30 -9.22 -19.76 8.89
C LYS A 30 -7.78 -19.63 9.36
N ARG A 31 -7.30 -20.62 10.11
CA ARG A 31 -5.90 -20.64 10.56
C ARG A 31 -4.99 -20.83 9.36
N ILE A 32 -3.98 -19.97 9.24
CA ILE A 32 -2.98 -20.05 8.18
C ILE A 32 -2.04 -21.21 8.55
N PRO A 33 -1.80 -22.19 7.63
CA PRO A 33 -0.81 -23.22 7.81
C PRO A 33 0.57 -22.63 8.10
N GLU A 34 1.37 -23.31 8.90
CA GLU A 34 2.65 -22.80 9.39
C GLU A 34 3.65 -22.53 8.24
N ASP A 35 3.67 -23.43 7.27
CA ASP A 35 4.46 -23.32 6.03
C ASP A 35 4.14 -22.08 5.19
N LEU A 36 2.91 -21.57 5.30
CA LEU A 36 2.45 -20.41 4.53
C LEU A 36 2.45 -19.09 5.30
N ARG A 37 2.72 -19.08 6.61
CA ARG A 37 2.67 -17.87 7.45
C ARG A 37 3.60 -16.76 6.97
N ARG A 38 4.76 -17.11 6.40
CA ARG A 38 5.70 -16.16 5.79
C ARG A 38 5.06 -15.29 4.71
N HIS A 39 4.09 -15.80 3.96
CA HIS A 39 3.36 -15.07 2.91
C HIS A 39 2.27 -14.14 3.47
N TYR A 40 1.97 -14.23 4.78
CA TYR A 40 0.94 -13.46 5.48
C TYR A 40 1.50 -12.61 6.64
N ASN A 41 2.76 -12.19 6.58
CA ASN A 41 3.43 -11.44 7.65
C ASN A 41 3.36 -12.17 9.00
N ASN A 42 3.53 -13.48 9.01
CA ASN A 42 3.46 -14.37 10.18
C ASN A 42 2.13 -14.27 10.96
N ARG A 43 1.04 -13.90 10.32
CA ARG A 43 -0.28 -13.91 10.94
C ARG A 43 -0.78 -15.34 11.15
N ASP A 44 -1.51 -15.55 12.25
CA ASP A 44 -2.09 -16.86 12.55
C ASP A 44 -3.35 -17.16 11.75
N TYR A 45 -4.10 -16.14 11.32
CA TYR A 45 -5.39 -16.30 10.68
C TYR A 45 -5.55 -15.47 9.42
N LYS A 46 -6.11 -16.08 8.38
CA LYS A 46 -6.69 -15.41 7.22
C LYS A 46 -8.10 -14.98 7.60
N VAL A 47 -8.38 -13.67 7.56
CA VAL A 47 -9.69 -13.10 7.88
C VAL A 47 -10.18 -12.31 6.67
N VAL A 48 -11.37 -12.64 6.18
CA VAL A 48 -11.98 -12.00 5.01
C VAL A 48 -13.42 -11.62 5.33
N SER A 49 -13.81 -10.38 5.03
CA SER A 49 -15.19 -9.92 5.23
C SER A 49 -16.15 -10.56 4.23
N THR A 50 -17.27 -11.11 4.71
CA THR A 50 -18.34 -11.60 3.82
C THR A 50 -19.23 -10.47 3.30
N LYS A 51 -19.09 -9.26 3.87
CA LYS A 51 -19.96 -8.10 3.62
C LYS A 51 -21.44 -8.31 4.02
N VAL A 52 -21.75 -9.38 4.74
CA VAL A 52 -23.10 -9.71 5.23
C VAL A 52 -23.08 -9.75 6.75
N LYS A 53 -24.21 -9.42 7.37
CA LYS A 53 -24.39 -9.38 8.82
C LYS A 53 -25.15 -10.62 9.35
N ASN A 54 -25.89 -11.31 8.50
CA ASN A 54 -26.62 -12.50 8.84
C ASN A 54 -25.76 -13.75 8.58
N LYS A 55 -25.63 -14.63 9.58
CA LYS A 55 -24.80 -15.85 9.48
C LYS A 55 -25.30 -16.82 8.40
N GLN A 56 -26.61 -16.97 8.23
CA GLN A 56 -27.17 -17.86 7.20
C GLN A 56 -26.87 -17.33 5.80
N ALA A 57 -27.05 -16.03 5.58
CA ALA A 57 -26.73 -15.38 4.30
C ALA A 57 -25.22 -15.38 4.00
N ALA A 58 -24.36 -15.51 5.03
CA ALA A 58 -22.92 -15.56 4.87
C ALA A 58 -22.40 -16.94 4.41
N LEU A 59 -23.20 -18.01 4.44
CA LEU A 59 -22.74 -19.36 4.10
C LEU A 59 -22.21 -19.49 2.68
N ALA A 60 -22.96 -19.02 1.69
CA ALA A 60 -22.54 -19.06 0.28
C ALA A 60 -21.25 -18.20 0.02
N PRO A 61 -21.15 -16.96 0.49
CA PRO A 61 -19.89 -16.21 0.46
C PRO A 61 -18.73 -16.93 1.15
N ILE A 62 -18.93 -17.59 2.30
CA ILE A 62 -17.88 -18.30 3.02
C ILE A 62 -17.34 -19.49 2.23
N LEU A 63 -18.21 -20.25 1.59
CA LEU A 63 -17.80 -21.38 0.75
C LEU A 63 -16.95 -20.88 -0.44
N LYS A 64 -17.39 -19.80 -1.09
CA LYS A 64 -16.63 -19.21 -2.20
C LYS A 64 -15.28 -18.67 -1.74
N ILE A 65 -15.23 -17.99 -0.58
CA ILE A 65 -13.99 -17.48 0.01
C ILE A 65 -13.08 -18.67 0.39
N ASN A 66 -13.61 -19.73 0.98
CA ASN A 66 -12.81 -20.89 1.37
C ASN A 66 -12.18 -21.57 0.15
N SER A 67 -12.94 -21.78 -0.93
CA SER A 67 -12.40 -22.33 -2.16
C SER A 67 -11.26 -21.48 -2.73
N ALA A 68 -11.46 -20.16 -2.77
CA ALA A 68 -10.43 -19.22 -3.24
C ALA A 68 -9.17 -19.22 -2.33
N VAL A 69 -9.35 -19.34 -1.01
CA VAL A 69 -8.22 -19.39 -0.05
C VAL A 69 -7.46 -20.70 -0.15
N GLU A 70 -8.15 -21.84 -0.32
CA GLU A 70 -7.49 -23.13 -0.55
C GLU A 70 -6.68 -23.12 -1.84
N GLN A 71 -7.26 -22.60 -2.92
CA GLN A 71 -6.55 -22.45 -4.18
C GLN A 71 -5.31 -21.53 -4.03
N GLU A 72 -5.47 -20.38 -3.34
CA GLU A 72 -4.35 -19.49 -3.03
C GLU A 72 -3.24 -20.23 -2.25
N TRP A 73 -3.60 -21.05 -1.27
CA TRP A 73 -2.63 -21.81 -0.48
C TRP A 73 -1.95 -22.94 -1.25
N GLN A 74 -2.67 -23.62 -2.12
CA GLN A 74 -2.08 -24.60 -3.03
C GLN A 74 -1.07 -23.94 -3.97
N ASN A 75 -1.44 -22.80 -4.55
CA ASN A 75 -0.57 -22.03 -5.43
C ASN A 75 0.70 -21.52 -4.72
N LEU A 76 0.57 -21.05 -3.47
CA LEU A 76 1.71 -20.61 -2.66
C LEU A 76 2.64 -21.77 -2.28
N ARG A 77 2.12 -22.99 -2.09
CA ARG A 77 2.93 -24.19 -1.85
C ARG A 77 3.62 -24.68 -3.11
N ALA A 78 2.92 -24.63 -4.22
CA ALA A 78 3.48 -25.02 -5.51
C ALA A 78 4.64 -24.11 -5.93
N ASN A 79 4.55 -22.80 -5.64
CA ASN A 79 5.65 -21.88 -5.90
C ASN A 79 5.63 -20.68 -4.93
N PRO A 80 6.44 -20.73 -3.87
CA PRO A 80 6.45 -19.71 -2.82
C PRO A 80 6.92 -18.32 -3.29
N ASP A 81 7.67 -18.21 -4.37
CA ASP A 81 8.41 -16.99 -4.74
C ASP A 81 8.18 -16.50 -6.18
N GLY A 82 7.23 -17.10 -6.95
CA GLY A 82 7.09 -16.81 -8.37
C GLY A 82 5.75 -16.24 -8.84
N SER A 83 5.79 -15.31 -9.79
CA SER A 83 4.64 -14.90 -10.60
C SER A 83 4.16 -16.05 -11.49
N ILE A 84 2.92 -15.95 -12.02
CA ILE A 84 2.39 -16.93 -12.99
C ILE A 84 3.35 -17.07 -14.19
N LEU A 85 3.92 -15.96 -14.64
CA LEU A 85 4.88 -15.97 -15.74
C LEU A 85 6.15 -16.73 -15.38
N LYS A 86 6.77 -16.48 -14.22
CA LYS A 86 7.97 -17.22 -13.79
C LYS A 86 7.71 -18.70 -13.65
N ARG A 87 6.59 -19.07 -13.06
CA ARG A 87 6.17 -20.47 -12.96
C ARG A 87 5.97 -21.13 -14.32
N ALA A 88 5.41 -20.40 -15.28
CA ALA A 88 5.25 -20.90 -16.64
C ALA A 88 6.61 -21.08 -17.34
N ILE A 89 7.56 -20.16 -17.10
CA ILE A 89 8.93 -20.26 -17.62
C ILE A 89 9.64 -21.47 -17.01
N THR A 90 9.66 -21.59 -15.67
CA THR A 90 10.25 -22.77 -14.98
C THR A 90 9.62 -24.08 -15.46
N TYR A 91 8.30 -24.09 -15.63
CA TYR A 91 7.59 -25.27 -16.15
C TYR A 91 8.02 -25.63 -17.58
N LEU A 92 8.25 -24.64 -18.44
CA LEU A 92 8.78 -24.87 -19.80
C LEU A 92 10.22 -25.39 -19.79
N GLU A 93 11.05 -24.90 -18.89
CA GLU A 93 12.44 -25.33 -18.73
C GLU A 93 12.54 -26.75 -18.20
N GLU A 94 11.73 -27.10 -17.19
CA GLU A 94 11.74 -28.41 -16.54
C GLU A 94 11.02 -29.51 -17.34
N GLU A 95 9.83 -29.21 -17.86
CA GLU A 95 8.96 -30.24 -18.49
C GLU A 95 9.13 -30.30 -20.03
N ALA A 96 9.48 -29.18 -20.67
CA ALA A 96 9.61 -29.10 -22.11
C ALA A 96 11.06 -28.97 -22.59
N SER A 97 12.04 -28.94 -21.68
CA SER A 97 13.48 -28.71 -21.96
C SER A 97 13.71 -27.48 -22.85
N TYR A 98 12.93 -26.42 -22.65
CA TYR A 98 12.99 -25.21 -23.43
C TYR A 98 13.85 -24.16 -22.73
N ASP A 99 14.91 -23.71 -23.39
CA ASP A 99 15.77 -22.64 -22.92
C ASP A 99 15.14 -21.27 -23.28
N VAL A 100 14.49 -20.65 -22.30
CA VAL A 100 13.83 -19.36 -22.43
C VAL A 100 14.83 -18.22 -22.59
N GLU A 101 16.01 -18.30 -21.95
CA GLU A 101 17.03 -17.23 -21.97
C GLU A 101 17.71 -17.11 -23.34
N ASN A 102 17.94 -18.24 -24.01
CA ASN A 102 18.58 -18.26 -25.34
C ASN A 102 17.58 -18.16 -26.50
N HIS A 103 16.29 -17.88 -26.22
CA HIS A 103 15.25 -17.74 -27.24
C HIS A 103 15.24 -18.89 -28.26
N GLN A 104 15.45 -20.14 -27.80
CA GLN A 104 15.39 -21.29 -28.68
C GLN A 104 14.04 -21.31 -29.42
N GLU A 105 14.08 -21.36 -30.73
CA GLU A 105 12.87 -21.58 -31.52
C GLU A 105 12.32 -22.97 -31.24
N PHE A 106 11.06 -23.03 -30.78
CA PHE A 106 10.36 -24.31 -30.71
C PHE A 106 10.29 -24.94 -32.11
N TYR A 107 10.88 -26.10 -32.29
CA TYR A 107 10.59 -26.86 -33.48
C TYR A 107 9.10 -27.23 -33.53
N PRO A 108 8.47 -27.35 -34.72
CA PRO A 108 7.00 -27.53 -34.83
C PRO A 108 6.45 -28.69 -34.04
N GLY A 109 7.22 -29.77 -33.88
CA GLY A 109 6.87 -30.94 -33.07
C GLY A 109 6.78 -30.63 -31.57
N ALA A 110 7.73 -29.87 -31.02
CA ALA A 110 7.77 -29.54 -29.58
C ALA A 110 6.55 -28.76 -29.13
N LYS A 111 6.06 -27.83 -29.96
CA LYS A 111 4.82 -27.09 -29.64
C LYS A 111 3.63 -27.98 -29.47
N ARG A 112 3.49 -29.00 -30.35
CA ARG A 112 2.41 -29.97 -30.30
C ARG A 112 2.56 -30.91 -29.11
N GLU A 113 3.77 -31.41 -28.89
CA GLU A 113 4.07 -32.31 -27.77
C GLU A 113 3.80 -31.65 -26.43
N HIS A 114 4.26 -30.41 -26.22
CA HIS A 114 3.96 -29.67 -25.00
C HIS A 114 2.46 -29.43 -24.80
N PHE A 115 1.75 -29.00 -25.86
CA PHE A 115 0.30 -28.80 -25.80
C PHE A 115 -0.45 -30.09 -25.41
N GLU A 116 -0.13 -31.22 -26.05
CA GLU A 116 -0.77 -32.50 -25.72
C GLU A 116 -0.37 -33.01 -24.32
N SER A 117 0.89 -32.80 -23.89
CA SER A 117 1.33 -33.15 -22.55
C SER A 117 0.49 -32.41 -21.47
N VAL A 118 0.28 -31.11 -21.65
CA VAL A 118 -0.56 -30.33 -20.70
C VAL A 118 -2.03 -30.73 -20.83
N ALA A 119 -2.55 -30.95 -22.04
CA ALA A 119 -3.94 -31.37 -22.25
C ALA A 119 -4.26 -32.74 -21.60
N ASN A 120 -3.29 -33.63 -21.56
CA ASN A 120 -3.44 -34.95 -20.91
C ASN A 120 -3.57 -34.86 -19.36
N LYS A 121 -3.27 -33.70 -18.75
CA LYS A 121 -3.50 -33.45 -17.32
C LYS A 121 -4.94 -33.05 -17.00
N LEU A 122 -5.78 -32.85 -18.02
CA LEU A 122 -7.21 -32.58 -17.83
C LEU A 122 -7.92 -33.77 -17.16
N PRO A 123 -9.00 -33.52 -16.39
CA PRO A 123 -9.85 -34.60 -15.91
C PRO A 123 -10.28 -35.54 -17.07
N TYR A 124 -10.15 -36.84 -16.86
CA TYR A 124 -10.38 -37.85 -17.91
C TYR A 124 -11.70 -37.64 -18.65
N GLU A 125 -12.77 -37.42 -17.92
CA GLU A 125 -14.11 -37.21 -18.51
C GLU A 125 -14.17 -35.99 -19.43
N VAL A 126 -13.50 -34.89 -19.05
CA VAL A 126 -13.42 -33.67 -19.85
C VAL A 126 -12.64 -33.89 -21.13
N TYR A 127 -11.47 -34.52 -21.01
CA TYR A 127 -10.59 -34.81 -22.14
C TYR A 127 -11.27 -35.75 -23.14
N ILE A 128 -11.86 -36.87 -22.68
CA ILE A 128 -12.53 -37.86 -23.53
C ILE A 128 -13.76 -37.28 -24.22
N ASN A 129 -14.55 -36.46 -23.53
CA ASN A 129 -15.70 -35.81 -24.16
C ASN A 129 -15.28 -34.91 -25.34
N ILE A 130 -14.20 -34.12 -25.15
CA ILE A 130 -13.67 -33.27 -26.23
C ILE A 130 -13.16 -34.13 -27.40
N GLN A 131 -12.52 -35.28 -27.14
CA GLN A 131 -12.05 -36.21 -28.17
C GLN A 131 -13.23 -36.81 -28.95
N GLN A 132 -14.25 -37.29 -28.26
CA GLN A 132 -15.45 -37.88 -28.89
C GLN A 132 -16.18 -36.88 -29.77
N LEU A 133 -16.35 -35.66 -29.31
CA LEU A 133 -16.97 -34.55 -30.09
C LEU A 133 -16.14 -34.24 -31.35
N SER A 134 -14.84 -34.26 -31.25
CA SER A 134 -13.92 -34.04 -32.37
C SER A 134 -14.00 -35.17 -33.40
N MET A 135 -14.19 -36.42 -32.99
CA MET A 135 -14.32 -37.58 -33.88
C MET A 135 -15.69 -37.59 -34.58
N SER A 136 -16.74 -37.14 -33.89
CA SER A 136 -18.10 -37.17 -34.40
C SER A 136 -18.46 -35.94 -35.26
N ASN A 137 -17.70 -34.86 -35.16
CA ASN A 137 -17.96 -33.59 -35.89
C ASN A 137 -16.65 -33.03 -36.47
N PRO A 138 -16.43 -33.14 -37.80
CA PRO A 138 -15.21 -32.63 -38.45
C PRO A 138 -15.00 -31.11 -38.28
N ASP A 139 -16.08 -30.35 -38.08
CA ASP A 139 -16.01 -28.88 -37.90
C ASP A 139 -15.77 -28.48 -36.41
N TYR A 140 -15.66 -29.49 -35.53
CA TYR A 140 -15.43 -29.19 -34.11
C TYR A 140 -14.04 -28.67 -33.82
N ASN A 141 -13.98 -27.45 -33.22
CA ASN A 141 -12.72 -26.84 -32.86
C ASN A 141 -12.11 -27.50 -31.59
N ARG A 142 -11.52 -28.68 -31.76
CA ARG A 142 -10.85 -29.44 -30.66
C ARG A 142 -9.81 -28.59 -29.95
N HIS A 143 -8.97 -27.85 -30.68
CA HIS A 143 -7.93 -27.01 -30.09
C HIS A 143 -8.51 -25.93 -29.17
N GLY A 144 -9.51 -25.18 -29.63
CA GLY A 144 -10.18 -24.17 -28.84
C GLY A 144 -10.90 -24.73 -27.60
N ALA A 145 -11.52 -25.90 -27.73
CA ALA A 145 -12.14 -26.61 -26.61
C ALA A 145 -11.13 -27.07 -25.55
N LEU A 146 -10.00 -27.62 -25.97
CA LEU A 146 -8.90 -28.01 -25.07
C LEU A 146 -8.31 -26.75 -24.37
N MET A 147 -8.04 -25.68 -25.10
CA MET A 147 -7.56 -24.43 -24.50
C MET A 147 -8.52 -23.88 -23.43
N THR A 148 -9.83 -23.93 -23.71
CA THR A 148 -10.86 -23.52 -22.74
C THR A 148 -10.86 -24.43 -21.51
N ALA A 149 -10.79 -25.74 -21.70
CA ALA A 149 -10.76 -26.73 -20.62
C ALA A 149 -9.50 -26.57 -19.75
N ILE A 150 -8.34 -26.42 -20.36
CA ILE A 150 -7.07 -26.19 -19.65
C ILE A 150 -7.15 -24.93 -18.78
N LYS A 151 -7.67 -23.84 -19.33
CA LYS A 151 -7.85 -22.58 -18.59
C LYS A 151 -8.75 -22.72 -17.36
N HIS A 152 -9.73 -23.62 -17.41
CA HIS A 152 -10.71 -23.81 -16.34
C HIS A 152 -10.32 -24.87 -15.32
N HIS A 153 -9.58 -25.89 -15.71
CA HIS A 153 -9.32 -27.08 -14.90
C HIS A 153 -7.88 -27.21 -14.42
N LEU A 154 -6.93 -26.59 -15.09
CA LEU A 154 -5.51 -26.66 -14.74
C LEU A 154 -5.00 -25.38 -14.09
N GLU A 155 -3.74 -25.44 -13.64
CA GLU A 155 -3.11 -24.30 -13.00
C GLU A 155 -2.85 -23.14 -13.99
N PRO A 156 -2.95 -21.88 -13.55
CA PRO A 156 -2.75 -20.71 -14.43
C PRO A 156 -1.40 -20.70 -15.14
N HIS A 157 -0.33 -21.23 -14.54
CA HIS A 157 1.00 -21.28 -15.14
C HIS A 157 1.09 -22.33 -16.25
N GLU A 158 0.37 -23.45 -16.15
CA GLU A 158 0.30 -24.45 -17.20
C GLU A 158 -0.41 -23.91 -18.45
N TYR A 159 -1.51 -23.19 -18.27
CA TYR A 159 -2.17 -22.46 -19.37
C TYR A 159 -1.21 -21.43 -19.98
N ARG A 160 -0.51 -20.66 -19.14
CA ARG A 160 0.44 -19.65 -19.58
C ARG A 160 1.63 -20.22 -20.37
N SER A 161 2.13 -21.39 -19.96
CA SER A 161 3.20 -22.07 -20.68
C SER A 161 2.80 -22.44 -22.12
N ILE A 162 1.56 -22.88 -22.31
CA ILE A 162 1.02 -23.14 -23.65
C ILE A 162 0.92 -21.86 -24.47
N GLU A 163 0.45 -20.75 -23.90
CA GLU A 163 0.39 -19.47 -24.62
C GLU A 163 1.78 -19.04 -25.13
N ILE A 164 2.81 -19.17 -24.28
CA ILE A 164 4.20 -18.85 -24.66
C ILE A 164 4.66 -19.75 -25.80
N THR A 165 4.44 -21.07 -25.67
CA THR A 165 4.83 -22.05 -26.69
C THR A 165 4.14 -21.80 -28.03
N LEU A 166 2.83 -21.57 -28.04
CA LEU A 166 2.08 -21.32 -29.27
C LEU A 166 2.49 -20.02 -29.97
N LYS A 167 2.74 -18.96 -29.19
CA LYS A 167 3.17 -17.65 -29.72
C LYS A 167 4.66 -17.62 -30.11
N GLY A 168 5.46 -18.53 -29.55
CA GLY A 168 6.91 -18.55 -29.74
C GLY A 168 7.65 -17.38 -29.12
N LYS A 169 6.98 -16.62 -28.23
CA LYS A 169 7.57 -15.47 -27.53
C LYS A 169 6.87 -15.21 -26.19
N ILE A 170 7.62 -14.64 -25.27
CA ILE A 170 7.05 -14.18 -23.99
C ILE A 170 6.43 -12.80 -24.20
N GLU A 171 5.12 -12.70 -24.01
CA GLU A 171 4.41 -11.44 -24.02
C GLU A 171 4.01 -11.10 -22.59
N LEU A 172 4.33 -9.89 -22.11
CA LEU A 172 4.00 -9.45 -20.76
C LEU A 172 2.57 -8.90 -20.70
N TYR A 173 1.69 -9.57 -19.94
CA TYR A 173 0.39 -9.01 -19.59
C TYR A 173 0.52 -8.03 -18.42
N ALA A 174 -0.44 -7.13 -18.26
CA ALA A 174 -0.41 -6.13 -17.19
C ALA A 174 -0.16 -6.73 -15.79
N SER A 175 -0.68 -7.93 -15.50
CA SER A 175 -0.43 -8.62 -14.24
C SER A 175 1.04 -9.00 -14.01
N ASP A 176 1.78 -9.28 -15.08
CA ASP A 176 3.18 -9.72 -14.99
C ASP A 176 4.11 -8.54 -14.62
N TYR A 177 3.70 -7.31 -14.98
CA TYR A 177 4.49 -6.10 -14.77
C TYR A 177 4.79 -5.78 -13.31
N ILE A 178 3.93 -6.17 -12.38
CA ILE A 178 4.12 -5.78 -10.98
C ILE A 178 5.28 -6.52 -10.32
N ASP A 179 5.45 -7.80 -10.64
CA ASP A 179 6.52 -8.62 -10.10
C ASP A 179 7.86 -8.18 -10.70
N THR A 180 7.92 -8.01 -12.02
CA THR A 180 9.08 -7.44 -12.72
C THR A 180 9.45 -6.05 -12.17
N TYR A 181 8.44 -5.18 -11.95
CA TYR A 181 8.68 -3.86 -11.37
C TYR A 181 9.29 -3.92 -9.96
N ALA A 182 8.84 -4.86 -9.13
CA ALA A 182 9.38 -5.05 -7.78
C ALA A 182 10.85 -5.46 -7.83
N GLU A 183 11.20 -6.39 -8.71
CA GLU A 183 12.58 -6.85 -8.95
C GLU A 183 13.47 -5.72 -9.44
N LEU A 184 13.06 -5.00 -10.50
CA LEU A 184 13.81 -3.87 -11.07
C LEU A 184 14.02 -2.71 -10.07
N LYS A 185 13.14 -2.60 -9.05
CA LYS A 185 13.29 -1.65 -7.95
C LYS A 185 14.10 -2.19 -6.77
N GLY A 186 14.44 -3.47 -6.73
CA GLY A 186 15.06 -4.12 -5.58
C GLY A 186 14.20 -4.02 -4.31
N LEU A 187 12.86 -4.03 -4.46
CA LEU A 187 11.93 -3.84 -3.38
C LEU A 187 11.14 -5.12 -3.09
N SER A 188 11.02 -5.45 -1.81
CA SER A 188 10.13 -6.52 -1.38
C SER A 188 8.68 -6.24 -1.77
N HIS A 189 7.94 -7.29 -2.15
CA HIS A 189 6.49 -7.24 -2.38
C HIS A 189 5.71 -6.72 -1.16
N ASP A 190 6.27 -6.83 0.03
CA ASP A 190 5.70 -6.29 1.28
C ASP A 190 5.89 -4.79 1.44
N SER A 191 6.77 -4.18 0.67
CA SER A 191 6.99 -2.75 0.73
C SER A 191 5.71 -1.97 0.40
N LYS A 192 5.50 -0.84 1.07
CA LYS A 192 4.32 0.00 0.84
C LYS A 192 4.20 0.44 -0.63
N GLN A 193 5.34 0.72 -1.27
CA GLN A 193 5.38 1.16 -2.66
C GLN A 193 4.84 0.09 -3.60
N ILE A 194 5.28 -1.15 -3.44
CA ILE A 194 4.82 -2.27 -4.27
C ILE A 194 3.36 -2.61 -3.95
N LYS A 195 2.96 -2.62 -2.67
CA LYS A 195 1.55 -2.82 -2.29
C LYS A 195 0.60 -1.78 -2.88
N ASP A 196 0.99 -0.50 -2.88
CA ASP A 196 0.21 0.58 -3.50
C ASP A 196 0.12 0.40 -5.03
N ALA A 197 1.24 0.07 -5.69
CA ALA A 197 1.29 -0.21 -7.13
C ALA A 197 0.45 -1.45 -7.49
N LYS A 198 0.62 -2.55 -6.77
CA LYS A 198 -0.15 -3.79 -6.95
C LYS A 198 -1.65 -3.54 -6.84
N ARG A 199 -2.08 -2.76 -5.82
CA ARG A 199 -3.49 -2.39 -5.67
C ARG A 199 -4.02 -1.64 -6.89
N ALA A 200 -3.25 -0.68 -7.42
CA ALA A 200 -3.67 0.09 -8.60
C ALA A 200 -3.76 -0.80 -9.84
N MET A 201 -2.77 -1.66 -10.06
CA MET A 201 -2.73 -2.62 -11.17
C MET A 201 -3.88 -3.63 -11.09
N THR A 202 -4.10 -4.24 -9.92
CA THR A 202 -5.21 -5.19 -9.70
C THR A 202 -6.56 -4.57 -9.99
N GLN A 203 -6.84 -3.35 -9.49
CA GLN A 203 -8.09 -2.67 -9.77
C GLN A 203 -8.29 -2.34 -11.25
N MET A 204 -7.21 -2.04 -11.95
CA MET A 204 -7.25 -1.81 -13.40
C MET A 204 -7.54 -3.11 -14.16
N THR A 205 -6.82 -4.19 -13.86
CA THR A 205 -6.96 -5.47 -14.56
C THR A 205 -8.30 -6.17 -14.25
N GLU A 206 -8.83 -6.02 -13.05
CA GLU A 206 -10.17 -6.52 -12.68
C GLU A 206 -11.27 -5.79 -13.46
N PHE A 207 -11.12 -4.49 -13.73
CA PHE A 207 -12.12 -3.71 -14.43
C PHE A 207 -12.01 -3.79 -15.97
N LEU A 208 -10.78 -3.71 -16.49
CA LEU A 208 -10.51 -3.66 -17.94
C LEU A 208 -10.17 -5.04 -18.56
N GLY A 209 -9.95 -6.04 -17.74
CA GLY A 209 -9.35 -7.31 -18.14
C GLY A 209 -7.82 -7.25 -18.13
N ASN A 210 -7.19 -8.42 -17.97
CA ASN A 210 -5.73 -8.56 -18.01
C ASN A 210 -5.25 -8.64 -19.47
N ARG A 211 -4.68 -7.57 -19.98
CA ARG A 211 -4.22 -7.41 -21.37
C ARG A 211 -2.78 -6.92 -21.41
N MET A 212 -2.16 -6.94 -22.56
CA MET A 212 -0.89 -6.24 -22.78
C MET A 212 -1.10 -4.72 -22.69
N PRO A 213 -0.14 -3.95 -22.16
CA PRO A 213 -0.31 -2.51 -21.93
C PRO A 213 -0.72 -1.68 -23.15
N HIS A 214 -0.26 -2.04 -24.34
CA HIS A 214 -0.60 -1.34 -25.60
C HIS A 214 -2.03 -1.62 -26.10
N GLU A 215 -2.68 -2.68 -25.64
CA GLU A 215 -4.04 -3.03 -26.02
C GLU A 215 -5.09 -2.19 -25.30
N TYR A 216 -4.72 -1.54 -24.17
CA TYR A 216 -5.63 -0.61 -23.51
C TYR A 216 -5.76 0.68 -24.30
N LYS A 217 -6.97 0.92 -24.85
CA LYS A 217 -7.28 2.12 -25.59
C LYS A 217 -7.59 3.29 -24.65
N ARG A 218 -7.48 4.52 -25.15
CA ARG A 218 -7.82 5.72 -24.35
C ARG A 218 -9.25 5.66 -23.79
N ASN A 219 -10.20 5.12 -24.54
CA ASN A 219 -11.58 4.96 -24.09
C ASN A 219 -11.70 4.01 -22.88
N ASP A 220 -10.90 2.94 -22.83
CA ASP A 220 -10.89 2.02 -21.69
C ASP A 220 -10.40 2.73 -20.44
N ILE A 221 -9.33 3.53 -20.56
CA ILE A 221 -8.79 4.32 -19.46
C ILE A 221 -9.81 5.34 -18.95
N ASN A 222 -10.51 6.02 -19.85
CA ASN A 222 -11.56 6.96 -19.48
C ASN A 222 -12.72 6.25 -18.73
N LYS A 223 -13.14 5.06 -19.20
CA LYS A 223 -14.13 4.23 -18.50
C LYS A 223 -13.66 3.83 -17.10
N PHE A 224 -12.39 3.44 -16.95
CA PHE A 224 -11.80 3.11 -15.64
C PHE A 224 -11.80 4.33 -14.71
N ILE A 225 -11.40 5.51 -15.21
CA ILE A 225 -11.43 6.76 -14.44
C ILE A 225 -12.83 7.05 -13.90
N LEU A 226 -13.83 7.03 -14.79
CA LEU A 226 -15.24 7.29 -14.43
C LEU A 226 -15.76 6.25 -13.42
N ALA A 227 -15.47 4.98 -13.66
CA ALA A 227 -15.85 3.91 -12.72
C ALA A 227 -15.25 4.12 -11.34
N ARG A 228 -13.98 4.55 -11.25
CA ARG A 228 -13.34 4.86 -9.95
C ARG A 228 -13.94 6.08 -9.27
N LEU A 229 -14.23 7.15 -10.02
CA LEU A 229 -14.90 8.36 -9.48
C LEU A 229 -16.29 8.02 -8.95
N ASN A 230 -17.06 7.20 -9.66
CA ASN A 230 -18.38 6.76 -9.26
C ASN A 230 -18.40 5.93 -7.96
N THR A 231 -17.26 5.37 -7.53
CA THR A 231 -17.14 4.73 -6.19
C THR A 231 -16.92 5.73 -5.05
N GLY A 232 -16.95 7.04 -5.33
CA GLY A 232 -16.70 8.09 -4.33
C GLY A 232 -15.22 8.31 -4.01
N VAL A 233 -14.30 7.75 -4.79
CA VAL A 233 -12.86 7.98 -4.63
C VAL A 233 -12.50 9.36 -5.18
N SER A 234 -11.70 10.13 -4.44
CA SER A 234 -11.29 11.47 -4.86
C SER A 234 -10.50 11.48 -6.16
N THR A 235 -10.63 12.58 -6.93
CA THR A 235 -9.89 12.81 -8.19
C THR A 235 -8.37 12.70 -7.98
N GLY A 236 -7.86 13.21 -6.84
CA GLY A 236 -6.46 13.09 -6.44
C GLY A 236 -6.01 11.64 -6.21
N THR A 237 -6.89 10.79 -5.68
CA THR A 237 -6.62 9.36 -5.49
C THR A 237 -6.61 8.62 -6.84
N VAL A 238 -7.55 8.94 -7.73
CA VAL A 238 -7.54 8.40 -9.10
C VAL A 238 -6.26 8.77 -9.82
N LYS A 239 -5.83 10.04 -9.73
CA LYS A 239 -4.54 10.49 -10.30
C LYS A 239 -3.37 9.68 -9.73
N LYS A 240 -3.36 9.41 -8.41
CA LYS A 240 -2.33 8.59 -7.78
C LYS A 240 -2.29 7.18 -8.38
N TYR A 241 -3.43 6.53 -8.59
CA TYR A 241 -3.50 5.19 -9.20
C TYR A 241 -2.95 5.19 -10.63
N LEU A 242 -3.38 6.14 -11.45
CA LEU A 242 -2.89 6.25 -12.82
C LEU A 242 -1.38 6.53 -12.89
N ASN A 243 -0.85 7.35 -12.00
CA ASN A 243 0.58 7.59 -11.90
C ASN A 243 1.36 6.31 -11.51
N LEU A 244 0.80 5.48 -10.61
CA LEU A 244 1.42 4.20 -10.23
C LEU A 244 1.41 3.22 -11.39
N ILE A 245 0.28 3.07 -12.11
CA ILE A 245 0.17 2.21 -13.29
C ILE A 245 1.17 2.66 -14.37
N ASN A 246 1.22 3.97 -14.62
CA ASN A 246 2.14 4.56 -15.59
C ASN A 246 3.62 4.31 -15.20
N ALA A 247 3.97 4.46 -13.93
CA ALA A 247 5.32 4.21 -13.45
C ALA A 247 5.73 2.73 -13.56
N VAL A 248 4.78 1.81 -13.33
CA VAL A 248 5.00 0.37 -13.50
C VAL A 248 5.26 0.05 -14.97
N PHE A 249 4.38 0.49 -15.87
CA PHE A 249 4.51 0.22 -17.30
C PHE A 249 5.76 0.84 -17.91
N ASN A 250 6.03 2.12 -17.63
CA ASN A 250 7.22 2.77 -18.17
C ASN A 250 8.50 2.07 -17.70
N LYS A 251 8.66 1.80 -16.39
CA LYS A 251 9.90 1.20 -15.88
C LYS A 251 10.17 -0.18 -16.48
N VAL A 252 9.14 -1.01 -16.64
CA VAL A 252 9.29 -2.34 -17.22
C VAL A 252 9.53 -2.27 -18.72
N ASN A 253 8.79 -1.39 -19.45
CA ASN A 253 9.02 -1.21 -20.88
C ASN A 253 10.44 -0.70 -21.17
N ASP A 254 10.91 0.29 -20.41
CA ASP A 254 12.25 0.87 -20.59
C ASP A 254 13.35 -0.19 -20.37
N GLU A 255 13.18 -1.07 -19.37
CA GLU A 255 14.20 -2.09 -19.05
C GLU A 255 14.20 -3.28 -20.01
N HIS A 256 13.04 -3.65 -20.51
CA HIS A 256 12.88 -4.77 -21.46
C HIS A 256 12.84 -4.31 -22.92
N GLU A 257 13.23 -3.06 -23.20
CA GLU A 257 13.30 -2.50 -24.56
C GLU A 257 12.01 -2.72 -25.38
N ILE A 258 10.85 -2.55 -24.69
CA ILE A 258 9.55 -2.77 -25.31
C ILE A 258 9.10 -1.51 -26.04
N ASP A 259 9.11 -1.52 -27.37
CA ASP A 259 8.91 -0.38 -28.25
C ASP A 259 7.46 0.16 -28.35
N TYR A 260 6.51 -0.41 -27.66
CA TYR A 260 5.13 0.10 -27.76
C TYR A 260 4.77 1.08 -26.63
N VAL A 261 4.01 2.11 -26.99
CA VAL A 261 3.56 3.15 -26.08
C VAL A 261 2.18 2.81 -25.53
N HIS A 262 2.07 2.61 -24.21
CA HIS A 262 0.78 2.50 -23.55
C HIS A 262 0.08 3.86 -23.43
N ARG A 263 -1.27 3.87 -23.31
CA ARG A 263 -2.09 5.08 -23.31
C ARG A 263 -2.40 5.67 -21.93
N PHE A 264 -1.74 5.17 -20.86
CA PHE A 264 -1.91 5.70 -19.48
C PHE A 264 -1.16 7.03 -19.25
N ASN A 265 -0.35 7.48 -20.21
CA ASN A 265 0.30 8.79 -20.17
C ASN A 265 -0.73 9.92 -20.25
N LYS A 266 -0.60 10.95 -19.40
CA LYS A 266 -1.41 12.19 -19.40
C LYS A 266 -2.91 11.91 -19.49
N PRO A 267 -3.51 11.14 -18.57
CA PRO A 267 -4.95 10.88 -18.57
C PRO A 267 -5.73 12.18 -18.27
N ASN A 268 -6.88 12.34 -18.90
CA ASN A 268 -7.81 13.42 -18.56
C ASN A 268 -8.73 12.95 -17.42
N ILE A 269 -8.59 13.58 -16.25
CA ILE A 269 -9.44 13.31 -15.09
C ILE A 269 -10.41 14.49 -14.96
N PRO A 270 -11.73 14.28 -15.09
CA PRO A 270 -12.70 15.35 -14.94
C PRO A 270 -12.60 16.02 -13.57
N ASN A 271 -12.69 17.34 -13.53
CA ASN A 271 -12.74 18.14 -12.31
C ASN A 271 -11.57 17.84 -11.34
N LEU A 272 -10.38 17.59 -11.86
CA LEU A 272 -9.20 17.23 -11.07
C LEU A 272 -8.86 18.31 -10.05
N GLY A 273 -9.07 18.02 -8.79
CA GLY A 273 -8.74 18.88 -7.65
C GLY A 273 -9.95 19.61 -7.05
N ASP A 274 -11.12 19.63 -7.70
CA ASP A 274 -12.31 20.30 -7.18
C ASP A 274 -12.84 19.65 -5.90
N ASP A 275 -12.59 18.35 -5.72
CA ASP A 275 -12.94 17.59 -4.52
C ASP A 275 -11.85 17.64 -3.42
N ARG A 276 -10.84 18.50 -3.58
CA ARG A 276 -9.77 18.65 -2.60
C ARG A 276 -10.31 19.33 -1.36
N LYS A 277 -10.38 18.57 -0.26
CA LYS A 277 -10.72 19.14 1.04
C LYS A 277 -9.57 20.02 1.51
N GLU A 278 -9.83 21.30 1.74
CA GLU A 278 -8.90 22.17 2.45
C GLU A 278 -8.72 21.65 3.88
N ARG A 279 -7.51 21.76 4.37
CA ARG A 279 -7.21 21.43 5.75
C ARG A 279 -7.25 22.70 6.56
N ASN A 280 -8.17 22.75 7.50
CA ASN A 280 -8.28 23.87 8.41
C ASN A 280 -7.08 23.88 9.35
N ASP A 281 -6.54 25.08 9.60
CA ASP A 281 -5.63 25.33 10.70
C ASP A 281 -6.41 25.26 12.02
N PHE A 282 -5.70 25.05 13.12
CA PHE A 282 -6.26 25.30 14.44
C PHE A 282 -6.42 26.80 14.65
N ASN A 283 -7.60 27.23 15.07
CA ASN A 283 -7.84 28.62 15.43
C ASN A 283 -7.24 28.95 16.82
N PRO A 284 -7.10 30.25 17.18
CA PRO A 284 -6.52 30.64 18.47
C PRO A 284 -7.22 30.03 19.68
N GLU A 285 -8.54 29.95 19.66
CA GLU A 285 -9.37 29.42 20.74
C GLU A 285 -9.10 27.90 20.96
N GLN A 286 -8.99 27.14 19.86
CA GLN A 286 -8.63 25.71 19.90
C GLN A 286 -7.20 25.54 20.43
N LEU A 287 -6.24 26.37 20.01
CA LEU A 287 -4.86 26.31 20.48
C LEU A 287 -4.78 26.61 21.98
N ASN A 288 -5.48 27.63 22.48
CA ASN A 288 -5.53 27.97 23.90
C ASN A 288 -6.18 26.86 24.73
N THR A 289 -7.27 26.27 24.23
CA THR A 289 -7.91 25.13 24.87
C THR A 289 -6.97 23.93 24.96
N LEU A 290 -6.23 23.63 23.89
CA LEU A 290 -5.24 22.55 23.91
C LEU A 290 -4.11 22.87 24.89
N ARG A 291 -3.56 24.08 24.90
CA ARG A 291 -2.50 24.50 25.83
C ARG A 291 -2.93 24.30 27.28
N ASN A 292 -4.08 24.82 27.64
CA ASN A 292 -4.59 24.73 29.01
C ASN A 292 -4.85 23.31 29.47
N LYS A 293 -5.30 22.42 28.56
CA LYS A 293 -5.61 21.03 28.89
C LYS A 293 -4.41 20.07 28.80
N LEU A 294 -3.35 20.47 28.11
CA LEU A 294 -2.16 19.64 27.91
C LEU A 294 -1.03 20.03 28.85
N SER A 295 -0.96 21.24 29.33
CA SER A 295 0.05 21.68 30.30
C SER A 295 0.07 20.76 31.52
N SER A 296 1.28 20.40 31.95
CA SER A 296 1.55 19.46 33.04
C SER A 296 1.01 18.04 32.83
N SER A 297 0.61 17.67 31.60
CA SER A 297 0.21 16.30 31.30
C SER A 297 1.40 15.36 31.28
N THR A 298 1.25 14.20 31.90
CA THR A 298 2.22 13.12 31.91
C THR A 298 1.86 11.99 30.91
N ASN A 299 0.79 12.19 30.13
CA ASN A 299 0.32 11.18 29.17
C ASN A 299 1.14 11.19 27.89
N THR A 300 1.64 10.04 27.48
CA THR A 300 2.45 9.88 26.26
C THR A 300 1.78 10.40 24.98
N VAL A 301 0.45 10.25 24.86
CA VAL A 301 -0.29 10.77 23.69
C VAL A 301 -0.34 12.29 23.71
N ASP A 302 -0.47 12.88 24.91
CA ASP A 302 -0.47 14.32 25.09
C ASP A 302 0.92 14.90 24.78
N HIS A 303 2.01 14.25 25.18
CA HIS A 303 3.37 14.65 24.79
C HIS A 303 3.56 14.66 23.26
N LEU A 304 3.01 13.68 22.54
CA LEU A 304 3.03 13.69 21.06
C LEU A 304 2.29 14.90 20.47
N ILE A 305 1.17 15.29 21.08
CA ILE A 305 0.40 16.48 20.66
C ILE A 305 1.18 17.75 20.99
N MET A 306 1.71 17.87 22.20
CA MET A 306 2.50 19.01 22.66
C MET A 306 3.70 19.28 21.75
N LEU A 307 4.46 18.22 21.41
CA LEU A 307 5.58 18.30 20.47
C LEU A 307 5.13 18.77 19.08
N ALA A 308 4.08 18.15 18.52
CA ALA A 308 3.60 18.50 17.19
C ALA A 308 3.04 19.94 17.13
N LEU A 309 2.39 20.42 18.21
CA LEU A 309 1.74 21.72 18.31
C LEU A 309 2.77 22.87 18.24
N ASP A 310 3.86 22.78 18.99
CA ASP A 310 4.81 23.90 19.12
C ASP A 310 6.09 23.72 18.30
N THR A 311 6.28 22.58 17.61
CA THR A 311 7.38 22.40 16.66
C THR A 311 6.93 22.41 15.20
N GLY A 312 5.66 22.13 14.92
CA GLY A 312 5.17 21.92 13.57
C GLY A 312 5.80 20.73 12.84
N MET A 313 6.42 19.79 13.57
CA MET A 313 7.01 18.57 13.01
C MET A 313 5.97 17.66 12.36
N ARG A 314 6.40 16.82 11.40
CA ARG A 314 5.54 15.76 10.87
C ARG A 314 5.33 14.68 11.93
N GLY A 315 4.15 14.07 11.99
CA GLY A 315 3.87 13.02 12.96
C GLY A 315 4.89 11.88 12.95
N GLY A 316 5.44 11.53 11.79
CA GLY A 316 6.52 10.56 11.68
C GLY A 316 7.87 11.03 12.22
N GLU A 317 8.13 12.32 12.17
CA GLU A 317 9.34 12.92 12.76
C GLU A 317 9.24 12.90 14.28
N VAL A 318 8.06 13.27 14.84
CA VAL A 318 7.82 13.23 16.29
C VAL A 318 7.90 11.80 16.84
N LEU A 319 7.24 10.84 16.21
CA LEU A 319 7.25 9.44 16.65
C LEU A 319 8.63 8.82 16.64
N GLY A 320 9.47 9.19 15.68
CA GLY A 320 10.82 8.67 15.52
C GLY A 320 11.88 9.48 16.25
N LEU A 321 11.53 10.29 17.27
CA LEU A 321 12.52 10.99 18.09
C LEU A 321 13.27 10.01 18.98
N ALA A 322 14.59 10.12 18.94
CA ALA A 322 15.53 9.48 19.86
C ALA A 322 16.02 10.47 20.91
N SER A 323 16.51 9.98 22.03
CA SER A 323 17.05 10.85 23.09
C SER A 323 18.26 11.66 22.60
N GLU A 324 19.06 11.10 21.70
CA GLU A 324 20.19 11.79 21.06
C GLU A 324 19.80 12.98 20.18
N ASP A 325 18.52 13.08 19.79
CA ASP A 325 18.00 14.22 19.02
C ASP A 325 17.76 15.46 19.92
N ILE A 326 17.71 15.29 21.23
CA ILE A 326 17.25 16.31 22.20
C ILE A 326 18.42 17.00 22.88
N TYR A 327 18.47 18.31 22.84
CA TYR A 327 19.49 19.15 23.44
C TYR A 327 18.83 20.15 24.41
N LEU A 328 18.75 19.79 25.70
CA LEU A 328 18.11 20.62 26.75
C LEU A 328 19.08 21.55 27.46
N ASP A 329 20.36 21.19 27.56
CA ASP A 329 21.38 21.92 28.32
C ASP A 329 21.92 23.16 27.57
N GLU A 330 21.37 23.46 26.42
CA GLU A 330 21.74 24.61 25.59
C GLU A 330 20.97 25.88 26.00
N THR A 331 21.57 27.07 25.79
CA THR A 331 20.89 28.33 26.04
C THR A 331 19.55 28.47 25.34
N TYR A 332 19.44 27.86 24.16
CA TYR A 332 18.22 27.72 23.40
C TYR A 332 17.99 26.22 23.13
N PRO A 333 17.23 25.52 23.98
CA PRO A 333 16.97 24.09 23.82
C PRO A 333 16.40 23.79 22.43
N TYR A 334 16.82 22.68 21.83
CA TYR A 334 16.39 22.33 20.47
C TYR A 334 16.35 20.83 20.21
N ILE A 335 15.65 20.45 19.15
CA ILE A 335 15.69 19.13 18.52
C ILE A 335 16.58 19.22 17.28
N ARG A 336 17.57 18.32 17.18
CA ARG A 336 18.33 18.08 15.95
C ARG A 336 17.71 16.94 15.19
N LEU A 337 16.90 17.25 14.21
CA LEU A 337 16.24 16.22 13.39
C LEU A 337 17.15 15.77 12.26
N HIS A 338 17.55 14.50 12.26
CA HIS A 338 18.35 13.88 11.22
C HIS A 338 17.80 12.48 10.86
N GLN A 339 18.33 11.87 9.80
CA GLN A 339 17.96 10.51 9.43
C GLN A 339 18.63 9.52 10.40
N ASN A 340 17.85 8.55 10.89
CA ASN A 340 18.35 7.44 11.68
C ASN A 340 17.80 6.09 11.17
N THR A 341 18.13 4.99 11.82
CA THR A 341 17.74 3.64 11.43
C THR A 341 16.23 3.44 11.27
N HIS A 342 15.42 4.17 12.05
CA HIS A 342 13.96 4.00 12.10
C HIS A 342 13.20 5.20 11.54
N ARG A 343 13.89 6.30 11.31
CA ARG A 343 13.33 7.54 10.77
C ARG A 343 13.94 7.88 9.42
N ARG A 344 13.24 7.49 8.35
CA ARG A 344 13.59 7.96 7.00
C ARG A 344 12.98 9.34 6.78
N LEU A 345 13.82 10.32 6.56
CA LEU A 345 13.37 11.67 6.21
C LEU A 345 12.91 11.72 4.74
N LYS A 346 11.83 12.47 4.48
CA LYS A 346 11.23 12.56 3.15
C LYS A 346 12.15 13.23 2.13
N THR A 347 12.95 14.20 2.55
CA THR A 347 13.87 14.99 1.72
C THR A 347 15.14 15.30 2.51
N LYS A 348 16.26 15.63 1.82
CA LYS A 348 17.49 16.10 2.48
C LYS A 348 17.24 17.33 3.37
N ASN A 349 16.36 18.24 2.96
CA ASN A 349 16.00 19.44 3.73
C ASN A 349 15.15 19.15 4.98
N SER A 350 14.78 17.92 5.21
CA SER A 350 14.13 17.50 6.46
C SER A 350 15.12 17.41 7.63
N THR A 351 16.42 17.28 7.36
CA THR A 351 17.48 17.44 8.40
C THR A 351 17.56 18.89 8.80
N ARG A 352 17.30 19.18 10.07
CA ARG A 352 17.22 20.55 10.59
C ARG A 352 17.27 20.62 12.10
N ILE A 353 17.52 21.82 12.61
CA ILE A 353 17.39 22.15 14.03
C ILE A 353 16.08 22.90 14.24
N ILE A 354 15.32 22.47 15.25
CA ILE A 354 14.02 23.04 15.64
C ILE A 354 14.09 23.45 17.10
N PRO A 355 13.99 24.73 17.44
CA PRO A 355 13.93 25.17 18.83
C PRO A 355 12.77 24.56 19.59
N LEU A 356 13.02 24.22 20.85
CA LEU A 356 12.00 23.76 21.79
C LEU A 356 11.43 24.99 22.53
N ILE A 357 10.13 25.19 22.38
CA ILE A 357 9.40 26.29 23.03
C ILE A 357 8.09 25.78 23.64
N GLY A 358 7.50 26.53 24.55
CA GLY A 358 6.16 26.26 25.09
C GLY A 358 5.94 24.84 25.52
N LEU A 359 4.83 24.24 25.09
CA LEU A 359 4.48 22.86 25.45
C LEU A 359 5.47 21.82 24.90
N ALA A 360 6.14 22.10 23.79
CA ALA A 360 7.14 21.14 23.26
C ALA A 360 8.35 21.04 24.20
N LEU A 361 8.78 22.13 24.80
CA LEU A 361 9.84 22.16 25.82
C LEU A 361 9.37 21.42 27.08
N GLU A 362 8.18 21.74 27.57
CA GLU A 362 7.58 21.09 28.73
C GLU A 362 7.48 19.57 28.55
N ALA A 363 7.00 19.11 27.39
CA ALA A 363 6.90 17.69 27.07
C ALA A 363 8.29 17.02 27.09
N THR A 364 9.31 17.62 26.46
CA THR A 364 10.66 17.04 26.41
C THR A 364 11.33 16.98 27.78
N GLN A 365 11.09 17.94 28.66
CA GLN A 365 11.57 17.91 30.04
C GLN A 365 10.93 16.81 30.89
N SER A 366 9.73 16.38 30.53
CA SER A 366 8.97 15.33 31.23
C SER A 366 9.21 13.92 30.67
N LEU A 367 9.89 13.79 29.51
CA LEU A 367 10.18 12.51 28.88
C LEU A 367 11.44 11.86 29.48
N ASP A 368 11.45 10.54 29.49
CA ASP A 368 12.62 9.75 29.92
C ASP A 368 13.67 9.72 28.79
N LEU A 369 14.69 10.54 28.92
CA LEU A 369 15.81 10.64 27.98
C LEU A 369 16.88 9.55 28.19
N THR A 370 16.72 8.62 29.13
CA THR A 370 17.63 7.48 29.31
C THR A 370 17.33 6.36 28.32
N GLN A 371 16.15 6.35 27.72
CA GLN A 371 15.75 5.40 26.70
C GLN A 371 16.25 5.83 25.32
N GLU A 372 16.58 4.87 24.45
CA GLU A 372 16.98 5.16 23.06
C GLU A 372 15.92 5.97 22.30
N TRP A 373 14.62 5.58 22.43
CA TRP A 373 13.50 6.19 21.74
C TRP A 373 12.52 6.83 22.73
N LEU A 374 12.04 8.03 22.40
CA LEU A 374 11.10 8.75 23.26
C LEU A 374 9.70 8.10 23.28
N PHE A 375 9.33 7.37 22.22
CA PHE A 375 8.02 6.75 22.09
C PHE A 375 8.10 5.27 21.72
N PRO A 376 8.77 4.42 22.54
CA PRO A 376 9.03 3.00 22.22
C PRO A 376 7.76 2.16 22.05
N HIS A 377 6.65 2.55 22.70
CA HIS A 377 5.34 1.88 22.56
C HIS A 377 4.83 1.83 21.10
N TYR A 378 5.25 2.77 20.27
CA TYR A 378 4.85 2.82 18.86
C TYR A 378 5.84 2.15 17.92
N LEU A 379 6.90 1.56 18.39
CA LEU A 379 7.77 0.71 17.57
C LEU A 379 7.01 -0.53 17.07
N SER A 380 7.33 -0.98 15.86
CA SER A 380 6.88 -2.28 15.36
C SER A 380 7.55 -3.42 16.13
N GLU A 381 6.95 -4.61 16.09
CA GLU A 381 7.48 -5.79 16.79
C GLU A 381 8.88 -6.18 16.31
N ASP A 382 9.16 -5.97 15.02
CA ASP A 382 10.49 -6.17 14.41
C ASP A 382 11.47 -5.01 14.69
N LYS A 383 11.05 -3.99 15.44
CA LYS A 383 11.80 -2.77 15.76
C LYS A 383 12.38 -2.03 14.54
N LYS A 384 11.86 -2.25 13.34
CA LYS A 384 12.36 -1.63 12.11
C LYS A 384 11.63 -0.35 11.71
N SER A 385 10.48 -0.09 12.31
CA SER A 385 9.65 1.08 11.96
C SER A 385 8.71 1.48 13.09
N PHE A 386 8.08 2.66 12.96
CA PHE A 386 7.03 3.10 13.89
C PHE A 386 5.63 2.86 13.31
N LYS A 387 4.68 2.51 14.17
CA LYS A 387 3.26 2.28 13.85
C LYS A 387 2.51 3.62 13.62
N HIS A 388 2.90 4.37 12.59
CA HIS A 388 2.40 5.73 12.31
C HIS A 388 0.87 5.83 12.22
N THR A 389 0.21 4.88 11.56
CA THR A 389 -1.25 4.90 11.40
C THR A 389 -1.95 4.78 12.75
N ASN A 390 -1.48 3.88 13.61
CA ASN A 390 -2.04 3.68 14.93
C ASN A 390 -1.87 4.93 15.79
N ALA A 391 -0.66 5.50 15.83
CA ALA A 391 -0.38 6.73 16.56
C ALA A 391 -1.25 7.90 16.05
N SER A 392 -1.34 8.09 14.74
CA SER A 392 -2.17 9.15 14.15
C SER A 392 -3.64 9.02 14.54
N ASN A 393 -4.19 7.80 14.54
CA ASN A 393 -5.58 7.56 14.95
C ASN A 393 -5.82 7.91 16.43
N VAL A 394 -4.90 7.50 17.31
CA VAL A 394 -5.00 7.77 18.75
C VAL A 394 -4.86 9.27 19.01
N ILE A 395 -3.89 9.93 18.43
CA ILE A 395 -3.67 11.38 18.54
C ILE A 395 -4.91 12.15 18.07
N ASN A 396 -5.45 11.85 16.89
CA ASN A 396 -6.62 12.55 16.35
C ASN A 396 -7.87 12.32 17.22
N LYS A 397 -8.06 11.12 17.77
CA LYS A 397 -9.13 10.84 18.72
C LYS A 397 -8.97 11.67 20.00
N ARG A 398 -7.74 11.81 20.50
CA ARG A 398 -7.43 12.59 21.69
C ARG A 398 -7.68 14.10 21.46
N ILE A 399 -7.23 14.66 20.34
CA ILE A 399 -7.48 16.06 19.96
C ILE A 399 -8.99 16.36 19.95
N LYS A 400 -9.79 15.52 19.28
CA LYS A 400 -11.25 15.67 19.24
C LYS A 400 -11.88 15.66 20.63
N LYS A 401 -11.40 14.79 21.51
CA LYS A 401 -11.87 14.72 22.91
C LYS A 401 -11.47 15.97 23.71
N LEU A 402 -10.24 16.48 23.52
CA LEU A 402 -9.76 17.68 24.21
C LEU A 402 -10.52 18.93 23.79
N LEU A 403 -10.86 19.04 22.51
CA LEU A 403 -11.59 20.18 21.96
C LEU A 403 -13.12 20.04 22.04
N ASP A 404 -13.61 18.86 22.42
CA ASP A 404 -15.04 18.50 22.35
C ASP A 404 -15.66 18.78 20.98
N ASP A 405 -14.87 18.53 19.92
CA ASP A 405 -15.25 18.79 18.53
C ASP A 405 -14.93 17.59 17.64
N SER A 406 -15.97 16.94 17.13
CA SER A 406 -15.84 15.79 16.22
C SER A 406 -15.23 16.16 14.85
N LYS A 407 -15.28 17.44 14.48
CA LYS A 407 -14.74 18.00 13.23
C LYS A 407 -13.39 18.71 13.42
N ALA A 408 -12.81 18.67 14.61
CA ALA A 408 -11.54 19.30 14.93
C ALA A 408 -10.46 18.95 13.88
N PRO A 409 -9.54 19.90 13.58
CA PRO A 409 -8.41 19.65 12.72
C PRO A 409 -7.58 18.45 13.22
N THR A 410 -6.86 17.80 12.30
CA THR A 410 -6.02 16.64 12.65
C THR A 410 -4.63 17.08 13.12
N ALA A 411 -3.88 16.17 13.73
CA ALA A 411 -2.50 16.41 14.15
C ALA A 411 -1.60 16.94 13.01
N TYR A 412 -1.88 16.59 11.76
CA TYR A 412 -1.13 17.12 10.61
C TYR A 412 -1.37 18.62 10.42
N SER A 413 -2.51 19.16 10.87
CA SER A 413 -2.84 20.58 10.80
C SER A 413 -1.92 21.44 11.70
N PHE A 414 -1.32 20.90 12.77
CA PHE A 414 -0.35 21.65 13.57
C PHE A 414 0.80 22.21 12.74
N ARG A 415 1.23 21.46 11.73
CA ARG A 415 2.28 21.90 10.82
C ARG A 415 1.84 23.09 9.93
N HIS A 416 0.60 23.07 9.45
CA HIS A 416 0.03 24.20 8.71
C HIS A 416 -0.17 25.40 9.64
N THR A 417 -0.73 25.15 10.81
CA THR A 417 -0.93 26.17 11.85
C THR A 417 0.39 26.83 12.26
N MET A 418 1.47 26.06 12.48
CA MET A 418 2.79 26.63 12.79
C MET A 418 3.28 27.55 11.67
N GLN A 419 3.07 27.17 10.41
CA GLN A 419 3.46 28.03 9.30
C GLN A 419 2.63 29.32 9.25
N THR A 420 1.33 29.23 9.50
CA THR A 420 0.45 30.42 9.58
C THR A 420 0.87 31.30 10.74
N ARG A 421 1.15 30.74 11.91
CA ARG A 421 1.65 31.48 13.09
C ARG A 421 2.96 32.21 12.79
N LEU A 422 3.95 31.51 12.20
CA LEU A 422 5.23 32.13 11.80
C LEU A 422 5.07 33.23 10.74
N ARG A 423 4.08 33.09 9.84
CA ARG A 423 3.77 34.16 8.88
C ARG A 423 3.19 35.39 9.55
N ASN A 424 2.33 35.20 10.54
CA ASN A 424 1.67 36.29 11.25
C ASN A 424 2.63 37.10 12.16
N VAL A 425 3.77 36.50 12.56
CA VAL A 425 4.86 37.21 13.24
C VAL A 425 5.95 37.69 12.26
N GLU A 426 5.61 37.79 10.97
CA GLU A 426 6.50 38.32 9.92
C GLU A 426 7.84 37.54 9.78
N CYS A 427 7.89 36.28 10.24
CA CYS A 427 9.09 35.47 10.11
C CYS A 427 9.47 35.32 8.62
N PRO A 428 10.73 35.58 8.24
CA PRO A 428 11.20 35.47 6.86
C PRO A 428 10.93 34.08 6.25
N ALA A 429 10.65 34.02 4.94
CA ALA A 429 10.21 32.82 4.26
C ALA A 429 11.25 31.70 4.30
N ASP A 430 12.53 32.02 4.22
CA ASP A 430 13.65 31.10 4.33
C ASP A 430 13.71 30.45 5.73
N ILE A 431 13.61 31.25 6.80
CA ILE A 431 13.59 30.76 8.18
C ILE A 431 12.36 29.88 8.43
N ARG A 432 11.18 30.24 7.93
CA ARG A 432 9.97 29.41 8.02
C ARG A 432 10.15 28.07 7.33
N LYS A 433 10.78 28.08 6.14
CA LYS A 433 11.08 26.84 5.41
C LYS A 433 12.06 25.96 6.18
N GLU A 434 13.08 26.55 6.80
CA GLU A 434 14.01 25.81 7.65
C GLU A 434 13.32 25.19 8.88
N ILE A 435 12.55 25.97 9.65
CA ILE A 435 11.81 25.48 10.81
C ILE A 435 10.86 24.34 10.41
N CYS A 436 10.06 24.56 9.37
CA CYS A 436 9.10 23.58 8.89
C CYS A 436 9.71 22.44 8.05
N GLY A 437 10.97 22.49 7.63
CA GLY A 437 11.61 21.47 6.78
C GLY A 437 10.92 21.35 5.42
N TRP A 438 10.76 22.48 4.71
CA TRP A 438 10.28 22.55 3.33
C TRP A 438 11.45 22.79 2.40
N SER A 439 11.36 22.27 1.17
CA SER A 439 12.37 22.57 0.15
C SER A 439 12.25 24.03 -0.27
N GLY A 440 13.33 24.78 -0.12
CA GLY A 440 13.49 26.10 -0.71
C GLY A 440 13.90 26.03 -2.19
N GLU A 441 14.00 27.18 -2.82
CA GLU A 441 14.61 27.34 -4.15
C GLU A 441 16.09 26.97 -4.13
N ILE A 442 16.69 26.74 -5.29
CA ILE A 442 18.11 26.33 -5.38
C ILE A 442 19.02 27.39 -4.77
N SER A 443 18.71 28.68 -4.94
CA SER A 443 19.42 29.81 -4.37
C SER A 443 19.43 29.85 -2.83
N GLU A 444 18.37 29.33 -2.18
CA GLU A 444 18.24 29.30 -0.71
C GLU A 444 19.06 28.15 -0.07
N ARG A 445 19.73 27.31 -0.88
CA ARG A 445 20.55 26.20 -0.40
C ARG A 445 22.00 26.59 -0.14
N TYR A 446 22.39 27.79 -0.53
CA TYR A 446 23.73 28.32 -0.31
C TYR A 446 23.75 29.16 0.97
N GLY A 447 24.65 28.79 1.89
CA GLY A 447 24.84 29.48 3.17
C GLY A 447 24.76 28.54 4.36
N SER A 448 25.18 29.03 5.52
CA SER A 448 25.01 28.32 6.79
C SER A 448 23.56 28.39 7.25
N PRO A 449 23.04 27.35 7.93
CA PRO A 449 21.70 27.37 8.50
C PRO A 449 21.51 28.55 9.44
N THR A 450 20.30 29.09 9.50
CA THR A 450 19.95 30.16 10.41
C THR A 450 20.23 29.77 11.86
N ASP A 451 20.79 30.72 12.63
CA ASP A 451 21.10 30.56 14.04
C ASP A 451 19.87 30.11 14.87
N VAL A 452 20.08 29.21 15.83
CA VAL A 452 19.03 28.64 16.67
C VAL A 452 18.29 29.70 17.46
N LYS A 453 19.02 30.72 18.00
CA LYS A 453 18.48 31.88 18.73
C LYS A 453 17.46 32.60 17.86
N LYS A 454 17.80 32.89 16.60
CA LYS A 454 16.91 33.65 15.70
C LYS A 454 15.64 32.86 15.41
N LYS A 455 15.74 31.52 15.18
CA LYS A 455 14.57 30.67 15.03
C LYS A 455 13.73 30.59 16.31
N ALA A 456 14.38 30.50 17.48
CA ALA A 456 13.70 30.48 18.78
C ALA A 456 12.90 31.76 19.03
N ASN A 457 13.46 32.91 18.71
CA ASN A 457 12.77 34.17 18.87
C ASN A 457 11.47 34.22 18.05
N TYR A 458 11.51 33.93 16.74
CA TYR A 458 10.31 33.89 15.92
C TYR A 458 9.29 32.85 16.40
N MET A 459 9.75 31.71 16.84
CA MET A 459 8.85 30.68 17.37
C MET A 459 8.24 31.14 18.69
N GLN A 460 9.00 31.80 19.58
CA GLN A 460 8.51 32.33 20.85
C GLN A 460 7.44 33.42 20.64
N GLU A 461 7.63 34.33 19.66
CA GLU A 461 6.64 35.34 19.28
C GLU A 461 5.30 34.71 18.83
N THR A 462 5.34 33.48 18.24
CA THR A 462 4.10 32.80 17.91
C THR A 462 3.30 32.36 19.13
N LEU A 463 3.89 32.26 20.31
CA LEU A 463 3.18 31.91 21.54
C LEU A 463 2.42 33.11 22.10
N THR A 464 3.02 34.31 22.04
CA THR A 464 2.47 35.56 22.62
C THR A 464 1.35 36.16 21.78
N ASN A 465 1.41 36.02 20.45
CA ASN A 465 0.43 36.60 19.53
C ASN A 465 -0.83 35.76 19.32
N TYR A 466 -0.91 34.60 19.96
CA TYR A 466 -2.05 33.66 19.90
C TYR A 466 -2.56 33.26 21.29
N CYS A 467 -2.18 33.97 22.34
CA CYS A 467 -2.73 33.84 23.68
C CYS A 467 -3.90 34.79 23.89
#